data_48176515e8cabf9637753d128d8675a0
#
_entry.id   48176515e8cabf9637753d128d8675a0
#
_cell.length_a   1.000
_cell.length_b   1.000
_cell.length_c   1.000
_cell.angle_alpha   90.00
_cell.angle_beta   90.00
_cell.angle_gamma   90.00
#
_symmetry.space_group_name_H-M   'P 1'
#
loop_
_entity.id
_entity.type
_entity.pdbx_description
1 polymer ?
#
loop_
_entity_poly.entity_id
_entity_poly.type
_entity_poly.pdbx_seq_one_letter_code
_entity_poly.pdbx_strand_id
1 'polypeptide(L)'
;MYRSPLREETHTSFKVDTEKNLWIDYVENKGGSIIDLCMRLENCTLSEAIHRLGQTTPDDTAYSSHNDFAPNNFQPVMAANEARRLISISDTLPPHLQEYLTKVRCIDLEKAKPFLKCISYEVRGRCYQAIGFANPSGGYELRDNGSFKGTIAPKDITPIFTDKQTEHATDKTPPVCVFEGFMDFLSFLSMKEEITNHCLVMNSVSNVARTVRYLNDRHLTHIRALLDNDDAGRRAIQEFARAGFQVEDMSRYYKDFKDLNDFHVSRVREQREQKWQVKTQMSVTEQNQNKSNIK
;
A
#
# COMPACT_ATOMS: atom_id res chain seq x y z
N MET A 1 -13.94 -16.63 27.41
CA MET A 1 -14.62 -17.43 26.35
C MET A 1 -16.13 -17.26 26.57
N TYR A 2 -16.85 -17.00 25.46
CA TYR A 2 -18.29 -16.75 25.44
C TYR A 2 -18.95 -17.68 24.44
N ARG A 3 -20.27 -17.81 24.48
CA ARG A 3 -21.03 -18.40 23.37
C ARG A 3 -20.99 -17.42 22.19
N SER A 4 -20.94 -17.94 20.97
CA SER A 4 -20.92 -17.07 19.80
C SER A 4 -22.22 -16.25 19.71
N PRO A 5 -22.14 -14.92 19.54
CA PRO A 5 -23.31 -14.09 19.29
C PRO A 5 -23.80 -14.21 17.82
N LEU A 6 -23.08 -14.94 16.99
CA LEU A 6 -23.35 -15.08 15.55
C LEU A 6 -24.20 -16.31 15.22
N ARG A 7 -24.45 -17.22 16.20
CA ARG A 7 -25.26 -18.43 16.07
C ARG A 7 -25.68 -18.96 17.40
N GLU A 8 -26.66 -19.86 17.39
CA GLU A 8 -27.04 -20.65 18.58
C GLU A 8 -26.01 -21.79 18.80
N GLU A 9 -25.46 -21.87 20.01
CA GLU A 9 -24.53 -22.93 20.40
C GLU A 9 -24.64 -23.27 21.90
N THR A 10 -24.28 -24.51 22.24
CA THR A 10 -24.31 -24.99 23.62
C THR A 10 -22.97 -24.85 24.35
N HIS A 11 -21.86 -24.79 23.61
CA HIS A 11 -20.50 -24.66 24.11
C HIS A 11 -19.92 -23.29 23.82
N THR A 12 -18.99 -22.83 24.67
CA THR A 12 -18.31 -21.55 24.48
C THR A 12 -17.22 -21.68 23.42
N SER A 13 -17.36 -20.98 22.31
CA SER A 13 -16.41 -21.01 21.18
C SER A 13 -15.93 -19.61 20.75
N PHE A 14 -16.38 -18.58 21.43
CA PHE A 14 -16.11 -17.19 21.06
C PHE A 14 -15.21 -16.53 22.10
N LYS A 15 -14.12 -15.88 21.64
CA LYS A 15 -13.20 -15.12 22.49
C LYS A 15 -13.17 -13.67 22.05
N VAL A 16 -13.22 -12.76 23.04
CA VAL A 16 -12.99 -11.32 22.85
C VAL A 16 -11.74 -10.93 23.63
N ASP A 17 -10.89 -10.14 23.00
CA ASP A 17 -9.73 -9.47 23.59
C ASP A 17 -10.05 -7.98 23.63
N THR A 18 -10.42 -7.50 24.82
CA THR A 18 -10.86 -6.11 25.01
C THR A 18 -9.70 -5.11 24.98
N GLU A 19 -8.47 -5.54 25.26
CA GLU A 19 -7.29 -4.68 25.19
C GLU A 19 -6.90 -4.39 23.74
N LYS A 20 -7.04 -5.41 22.87
CA LYS A 20 -6.69 -5.32 21.44
C LYS A 20 -7.88 -4.98 20.55
N ASN A 21 -9.10 -4.96 21.12
CA ASN A 21 -10.36 -4.82 20.37
C ASN A 21 -10.50 -5.85 19.23
N LEU A 22 -10.14 -7.11 19.53
CA LEU A 22 -10.20 -8.24 18.60
C LEU A 22 -11.11 -9.35 19.13
N TRP A 23 -11.69 -10.10 18.21
CA TRP A 23 -12.47 -11.30 18.53
C TRP A 23 -12.06 -12.47 17.62
N ILE A 24 -12.34 -13.68 18.08
CA ILE A 24 -12.19 -14.91 17.32
C ILE A 24 -13.30 -15.90 17.66
N ASP A 25 -13.89 -16.49 16.64
CA ASP A 25 -14.81 -17.62 16.71
C ASP A 25 -14.05 -18.87 16.27
N TYR A 26 -13.79 -19.76 17.22
CA TYR A 26 -12.99 -20.96 16.98
C TYR A 26 -13.74 -22.04 16.17
N VAL A 27 -15.07 -22.02 16.13
CA VAL A 27 -15.85 -22.99 15.33
C VAL A 27 -15.84 -22.61 13.85
N GLU A 28 -16.02 -21.31 13.56
CA GLU A 28 -15.93 -20.81 12.19
C GLU A 28 -14.49 -20.54 11.72
N ASN A 29 -13.53 -20.56 12.64
CA ASN A 29 -12.15 -20.11 12.43
C ASN A 29 -12.08 -18.70 11.79
N LYS A 30 -12.92 -17.80 12.29
CA LYS A 30 -13.04 -16.42 11.85
C LYS A 30 -12.83 -15.47 13.00
N GLY A 31 -12.20 -14.35 12.72
CA GLY A 31 -11.96 -13.28 13.69
C GLY A 31 -11.85 -11.94 13.02
N GLY A 32 -11.73 -10.89 13.83
CA GLY A 32 -11.61 -9.53 13.32
C GLY A 32 -11.58 -8.49 14.43
N SER A 33 -11.74 -7.23 14.06
CA SER A 33 -11.87 -6.10 14.96
C SER A 33 -13.29 -5.98 15.51
N ILE A 34 -13.49 -5.10 16.50
CA ILE A 34 -14.83 -4.77 17.01
C ILE A 34 -15.75 -4.22 15.90
N ILE A 35 -15.18 -3.55 14.91
CA ILE A 35 -15.94 -3.04 13.77
C ILE A 35 -16.45 -4.21 12.92
N ASP A 36 -15.61 -5.21 12.64
CA ASP A 36 -16.01 -6.41 11.89
C ASP A 36 -17.10 -7.19 12.62
N LEU A 37 -17.05 -7.23 13.96
CA LEU A 37 -18.07 -7.86 14.77
C LEU A 37 -19.41 -7.10 14.67
N CYS A 38 -19.37 -5.77 14.80
CA CYS A 38 -20.54 -4.92 14.66
C CYS A 38 -21.21 -5.08 13.28
N MET A 39 -20.41 -5.06 12.21
CA MET A 39 -20.92 -5.27 10.86
C MET A 39 -21.63 -6.61 10.69
N ARG A 40 -21.12 -7.68 11.32
CA ARG A 40 -21.71 -9.02 11.26
C ARG A 40 -22.98 -9.15 12.10
N LEU A 41 -22.97 -8.61 13.33
CA LEU A 41 -24.10 -8.68 14.24
C LEU A 41 -25.29 -7.87 13.73
N GLU A 42 -25.02 -6.69 13.19
CA GLU A 42 -26.04 -5.73 12.80
C GLU A 42 -26.34 -5.77 11.29
N ASN A 43 -25.65 -6.65 10.54
CA ASN A 43 -25.74 -6.74 9.08
C ASN A 43 -25.66 -5.36 8.39
N CYS A 44 -24.70 -4.54 8.82
CA CYS A 44 -24.57 -3.15 8.41
C CYS A 44 -23.24 -2.89 7.66
N THR A 45 -23.16 -1.76 7.00
CA THR A 45 -21.95 -1.31 6.29
C THR A 45 -20.87 -0.83 7.26
N LEU A 46 -19.63 -0.70 6.79
CA LEU A 46 -18.51 -0.16 7.57
C LEU A 46 -18.82 1.23 8.14
N SER A 47 -19.45 2.10 7.36
CA SER A 47 -19.81 3.45 7.79
C SER A 47 -20.85 3.43 8.92
N GLU A 48 -21.85 2.58 8.81
CA GLU A 48 -22.89 2.40 9.83
C GLU A 48 -22.33 1.77 11.12
N ALA A 49 -21.43 0.78 11.00
CA ALA A 49 -20.77 0.18 12.14
C ALA A 49 -19.92 1.20 12.92
N ILE A 50 -19.13 2.02 12.22
CA ILE A 50 -18.35 3.09 12.85
C ILE A 50 -19.26 4.11 13.55
N HIS A 51 -20.36 4.50 12.90
CA HIS A 51 -21.32 5.45 13.48
C HIS A 51 -21.95 4.88 14.77
N ARG A 52 -22.39 3.63 14.76
CA ARG A 52 -23.01 2.96 15.94
C ARG A 52 -22.02 2.82 17.09
N LEU A 53 -20.80 2.37 16.82
CA LEU A 53 -19.77 2.22 17.85
C LEU A 53 -19.29 3.57 18.42
N GLY A 54 -19.35 4.64 17.65
CA GLY A 54 -19.04 5.99 18.10
C GLY A 54 -20.13 6.63 18.99
N GLN A 55 -21.33 6.07 19.03
CA GLN A 55 -22.44 6.57 19.87
C GLN A 55 -22.52 5.90 21.25
N THR A 56 -21.79 4.80 21.48
CA THR A 56 -21.76 4.14 22.79
C THR A 56 -20.79 4.85 23.73
N THR A 57 -21.32 5.73 24.60
CA THR A 57 -20.60 6.21 25.77
C THR A 57 -20.65 5.16 26.89
N PRO A 58 -19.64 5.07 27.79
CA PRO A 58 -19.57 4.01 28.82
C PRO A 58 -20.62 4.02 29.89
N ASP A 59 -21.64 4.88 29.86
CA ASP A 59 -22.52 5.15 31.00
C ASP A 59 -24.01 5.12 30.63
N ASP A 60 -24.47 4.12 29.84
CA ASP A 60 -25.92 3.90 29.73
C ASP A 60 -26.28 2.41 29.71
N THR A 61 -26.46 1.85 30.93
CA THR A 61 -27.24 0.64 31.14
C THR A 61 -28.73 1.01 31.16
N ALA A 62 -29.37 1.10 30.01
CA ALA A 62 -30.83 0.97 29.92
C ALA A 62 -31.22 0.66 28.46
N TYR A 63 -31.67 -0.58 28.23
CA TYR A 63 -32.46 -0.90 27.05
C TYR A 63 -33.75 -0.07 27.07
N SER A 64 -33.90 0.81 26.10
CA SER A 64 -35.20 1.36 25.76
C SER A 64 -35.29 1.56 24.26
N SER A 65 -36.15 0.73 23.67
CA SER A 65 -36.64 0.88 22.32
C SER A 65 -37.55 2.11 22.24
N HIS A 66 -37.16 3.15 21.53
CA HIS A 66 -38.09 4.06 20.82
C HIS A 66 -37.39 4.82 19.71
N ASN A 67 -37.95 4.72 18.50
CA ASN A 67 -37.68 5.57 17.35
C ASN A 67 -38.06 7.01 17.67
N ASP A 68 -37.13 7.94 17.52
CA ASP A 68 -37.44 9.31 17.14
C ASP A 68 -36.21 9.94 16.47
N PHE A 69 -36.30 10.13 15.16
CA PHE A 69 -35.32 10.86 14.37
C PHE A 69 -35.62 12.37 14.43
N ALA A 70 -34.77 13.14 15.07
CA ALA A 70 -34.64 14.57 14.83
C ALA A 70 -33.23 14.86 14.27
N PRO A 71 -33.10 15.73 13.24
CA PRO A 71 -31.80 16.01 12.64
C PRO A 71 -31.05 17.01 13.54
N ASN A 72 -30.13 16.54 14.34
CA ASN A 72 -29.17 17.40 15.01
C ASN A 72 -27.88 17.51 14.22
N ASN A 73 -27.42 18.74 14.03
CA ASN A 73 -26.12 19.15 13.48
C ASN A 73 -24.98 18.47 14.24
N PHE A 74 -24.66 17.23 13.87
CA PHE A 74 -23.43 16.59 14.29
C PHE A 74 -22.34 16.92 13.26
N GLN A 75 -21.47 17.83 13.60
CA GLN A 75 -20.11 17.76 13.06
C GLN A 75 -19.55 16.41 13.53
N PRO A 76 -19.09 15.53 12.64
CA PRO A 76 -18.44 14.29 13.06
C PRO A 76 -17.19 14.72 13.82
N VAL A 77 -17.19 14.51 15.13
CA VAL A 77 -15.95 14.33 15.87
C VAL A 77 -15.38 13.02 15.31
N MET A 78 -14.67 13.12 14.20
CA MET A 78 -13.72 12.11 13.80
C MET A 78 -12.96 11.79 15.07
N ALA A 79 -13.02 10.53 15.55
CA ALA A 79 -12.00 10.01 16.45
C ALA A 79 -10.70 10.43 15.80
N ALA A 80 -10.01 11.39 16.40
CA ALA A 80 -8.89 12.05 15.78
C ALA A 80 -7.90 10.93 15.47
N ASN A 81 -7.85 10.52 14.21
CA ASN A 81 -6.68 9.91 13.65
C ASN A 81 -5.63 10.95 14.01
N GLU A 82 -4.91 10.73 15.12
CA GLU A 82 -4.03 11.74 15.69
C GLU A 82 -3.16 12.20 14.55
N ALA A 83 -3.48 13.41 14.10
CA ALA A 83 -2.96 13.92 12.86
C ALA A 83 -1.44 13.91 12.99
N ARG A 84 -0.77 13.15 12.13
CA ARG A 84 0.69 13.17 12.07
C ARG A 84 1.10 14.59 11.78
N ARG A 85 1.70 15.24 12.78
CA ARG A 85 2.17 16.61 12.63
C ARG A 85 3.53 16.59 11.94
N LEU A 86 3.58 17.09 10.73
CA LEU A 86 4.83 17.24 9.99
C LEU A 86 5.77 18.18 10.78
N ILE A 87 7.00 17.72 11.04
CA ILE A 87 8.04 18.50 11.72
C ILE A 87 9.02 19.07 10.70
N SER A 88 9.60 18.20 9.87
CA SER A 88 10.59 18.61 8.88
C SER A 88 10.64 17.68 7.68
N ILE A 89 11.15 18.17 6.58
CA ILE A 89 11.41 17.46 5.34
C ILE A 89 12.89 17.61 5.02
N SER A 90 13.56 16.49 4.68
CA SER A 90 14.96 16.47 4.26
C SER A 90 15.13 15.66 3.00
N ASP A 91 16.08 16.04 2.14
CA ASP A 91 16.45 15.29 0.96
C ASP A 91 17.33 14.07 1.28
N THR A 92 17.87 14.00 2.50
CA THR A 92 18.76 12.94 2.92
C THR A 92 18.03 11.93 3.80
N LEU A 93 17.93 10.70 3.34
CA LEU A 93 17.42 9.59 4.13
C LEU A 93 18.49 9.10 5.12
N PRO A 94 18.13 8.81 6.39
CA PRO A 94 19.05 8.22 7.34
C PRO A 94 19.44 6.79 6.94
N PRO A 95 20.59 6.27 7.41
CA PRO A 95 21.14 4.98 6.97
C PRO A 95 20.15 3.81 7.07
N HIS A 96 19.38 3.71 8.15
CA HIS A 96 18.42 2.61 8.34
C HIS A 96 17.29 2.60 7.29
N LEU A 97 16.84 3.77 6.81
CA LEU A 97 15.85 3.87 5.74
C LEU A 97 16.48 3.57 4.36
N GLN A 98 17.74 3.98 4.14
CA GLN A 98 18.47 3.61 2.93
C GLN A 98 18.70 2.09 2.87
N GLU A 99 19.07 1.47 3.98
CA GLU A 99 19.24 0.02 4.08
C GLU A 99 17.94 -0.74 3.82
N TYR A 100 16.84 -0.25 4.35
CA TYR A 100 15.52 -0.82 4.06
C TYR A 100 15.22 -0.81 2.56
N LEU A 101 15.41 0.33 1.90
CA LEU A 101 15.19 0.44 0.45
C LEU A 101 16.10 -0.52 -0.34
N THR A 102 17.41 -0.52 -0.04
CA THR A 102 18.41 -1.23 -0.86
C THR A 102 18.54 -2.71 -0.55
N LYS A 103 18.44 -3.09 0.74
CA LYS A 103 18.63 -4.47 1.19
C LYS A 103 17.34 -5.26 1.29
N VAL A 104 16.25 -4.62 1.77
CA VAL A 104 14.97 -5.29 1.97
C VAL A 104 14.10 -5.20 0.71
N ARG A 105 13.96 -3.99 0.16
CA ARG A 105 13.12 -3.73 -1.02
C ARG A 105 13.86 -3.82 -2.35
N CYS A 106 15.18 -3.99 -2.31
CA CYS A 106 16.05 -4.10 -3.49
C CYS A 106 15.96 -2.91 -4.46
N ILE A 107 15.60 -1.73 -3.97
CA ILE A 107 15.44 -0.52 -4.76
C ILE A 107 16.81 0.08 -5.11
N ASP A 108 16.97 0.52 -6.35
CA ASP A 108 18.10 1.33 -6.81
C ASP A 108 17.95 2.75 -6.21
N LEU A 109 18.77 3.03 -5.19
CA LEU A 109 18.66 4.26 -4.43
C LEU A 109 18.97 5.50 -5.28
N GLU A 110 19.91 5.41 -6.22
CA GLU A 110 20.28 6.55 -7.05
C GLU A 110 19.12 6.98 -7.97
N LYS A 111 18.40 6.01 -8.51
CA LYS A 111 17.19 6.26 -9.30
C LYS A 111 16.01 6.73 -8.46
N ALA A 112 15.90 6.24 -7.22
CA ALA A 112 14.78 6.55 -6.33
C ALA A 112 14.90 7.92 -5.65
N LYS A 113 16.13 8.40 -5.36
CA LYS A 113 16.40 9.66 -4.65
C LYS A 113 15.58 10.88 -5.10
N PRO A 114 15.41 11.13 -6.42
CA PRO A 114 14.65 12.30 -6.88
C PRO A 114 13.18 12.32 -6.42
N PHE A 115 12.63 11.16 -6.11
CA PHE A 115 11.22 10.98 -5.74
C PHE A 115 10.99 10.89 -4.23
N LEU A 116 12.06 10.80 -3.44
CA LEU A 116 11.99 10.50 -2.02
C LEU A 116 12.45 11.66 -1.15
N LYS A 117 11.83 11.77 0.02
CA LYS A 117 12.21 12.66 1.11
C LYS A 117 12.27 11.88 2.42
N CYS A 118 13.07 12.36 3.36
CA CYS A 118 12.95 11.96 4.76
C CYS A 118 11.91 12.85 5.42
N ILE A 119 10.85 12.26 5.91
CA ILE A 119 9.78 12.96 6.61
C ILE A 119 9.93 12.71 8.11
N SER A 120 10.20 13.79 8.86
CA SER A 120 10.11 13.76 10.33
C SER A 120 8.73 14.25 10.74
N TYR A 121 8.04 13.46 11.55
CA TYR A 121 6.68 13.76 12.01
C TYR A 121 6.48 13.35 13.46
N GLU A 122 5.50 13.94 14.11
CA GLU A 122 5.13 13.68 15.49
C GLU A 122 3.76 13.02 15.58
N VAL A 123 3.66 12.05 16.46
CA VAL A 123 2.40 11.42 16.90
C VAL A 123 2.46 11.27 18.41
N ARG A 124 1.47 11.81 19.14
CA ARG A 124 1.40 11.71 20.63
C ARG A 124 2.67 12.18 21.34
N GLY A 125 3.28 13.26 20.87
CA GLY A 125 4.51 13.80 21.44
C GLY A 125 5.77 12.99 21.14
N ARG A 126 5.70 11.95 20.30
CA ARG A 126 6.85 11.15 19.86
C ARG A 126 7.21 11.47 18.43
N CYS A 127 8.50 11.68 18.19
CA CYS A 127 9.03 11.96 16.85
C CYS A 127 9.41 10.66 16.13
N TYR A 128 9.08 10.59 14.85
CA TYR A 128 9.36 9.48 13.96
C TYR A 128 9.96 10.00 12.66
N GLN A 129 10.71 9.13 11.99
CA GLN A 129 11.20 9.37 10.64
C GLN A 129 10.72 8.29 9.70
N ALA A 130 10.34 8.69 8.48
CA ALA A 130 9.90 7.76 7.45
C ALA A 130 10.37 8.23 6.06
N ILE A 131 10.39 7.29 5.13
CA ILE A 131 10.49 7.55 3.71
C ILE A 131 9.18 8.21 3.28
N GLY A 132 9.26 9.38 2.68
CA GLY A 132 8.12 10.11 2.14
C GLY A 132 8.15 10.16 0.62
N PHE A 133 7.00 9.88 0.01
CA PHE A 133 6.74 10.03 -1.40
C PHE A 133 5.67 11.11 -1.58
N ALA A 134 6.06 12.22 -2.22
CA ALA A 134 5.23 13.41 -2.32
C ALA A 134 4.11 13.24 -3.35
N ASN A 135 2.98 13.91 -3.09
CA ASN A 135 1.95 14.13 -4.09
C ASN A 135 1.80 15.63 -4.43
N PRO A 136 1.18 15.99 -5.57
CA PRO A 136 1.05 17.38 -6.01
C PRO A 136 0.23 18.28 -5.07
N SER A 137 -0.60 17.70 -4.22
CA SER A 137 -1.42 18.44 -3.23
C SER A 137 -0.65 18.77 -1.95
N GLY A 138 0.65 18.45 -1.87
CA GLY A 138 1.50 18.74 -0.72
C GLY A 138 1.48 17.70 0.39
N GLY A 139 0.83 16.56 0.17
CA GLY A 139 0.86 15.41 1.08
C GLY A 139 1.97 14.41 0.76
N TYR A 140 2.14 13.41 1.63
CA TYR A 140 3.15 12.38 1.50
C TYR A 140 2.59 11.01 1.86
N GLU A 141 2.90 10.00 1.05
CA GLU A 141 2.79 8.61 1.48
C GLU A 141 4.06 8.22 2.23
N LEU A 142 3.89 7.52 3.34
CA LEU A 142 4.98 7.19 4.26
C LEU A 142 5.26 5.69 4.33
N ARG A 143 6.54 5.34 4.45
CA ARG A 143 7.01 3.99 4.81
C ARG A 143 8.17 4.12 5.79
N ASP A 144 8.18 3.28 6.82
CA ASP A 144 9.36 3.08 7.65
C ASP A 144 10.17 1.85 7.18
N ASN A 145 11.11 1.42 8.00
CA ASN A 145 11.91 0.21 7.77
C ASN A 145 11.23 -1.09 8.25
N GLY A 146 9.97 -1.02 8.66
CA GLY A 146 9.15 -2.15 9.12
C GLY A 146 7.86 -2.30 8.32
N SER A 147 6.76 -2.52 9.01
CA SER A 147 5.43 -2.72 8.43
C SER A 147 4.59 -1.45 8.33
N PHE A 148 5.07 -0.33 8.85
CA PHE A 148 4.28 0.90 8.90
C PHE A 148 4.03 1.47 7.51
N LYS A 149 2.75 1.77 7.28
CA LYS A 149 2.24 2.51 6.14
C LYS A 149 1.41 3.68 6.67
N GLY A 150 1.70 4.88 6.20
CA GLY A 150 1.00 6.06 6.66
C GLY A 150 0.91 7.13 5.60
N THR A 151 0.24 8.23 5.94
CA THR A 151 0.07 9.39 5.06
C THR A 151 0.17 10.65 5.89
N ILE A 152 0.84 11.67 5.37
CA ILE A 152 0.64 13.08 5.74
C ILE A 152 -0.36 13.65 4.73
N ALA A 153 -1.46 14.14 5.22
CA ALA A 153 -2.52 14.72 4.37
C ALA A 153 -2.04 15.96 3.60
N PRO A 154 -2.68 16.27 2.46
CA PRO A 154 -3.79 15.56 1.84
C PRO A 154 -3.37 14.31 1.06
N LYS A 155 -4.27 13.32 0.93
CA LYS A 155 -4.08 12.18 0.04
C LYS A 155 -4.35 12.57 -1.40
N ASP A 156 -3.45 12.20 -2.30
CA ASP A 156 -3.62 12.42 -3.74
C ASP A 156 -2.87 11.37 -4.56
N ILE A 157 -3.14 11.35 -5.87
CA ILE A 157 -2.34 10.63 -6.85
C ILE A 157 -1.02 11.36 -7.09
N THR A 158 0.00 10.64 -7.54
CA THR A 158 1.28 11.24 -7.94
C THR A 158 1.56 10.93 -9.40
N PRO A 159 1.25 11.84 -10.33
CA PRO A 159 1.65 11.71 -11.74
C PRO A 159 3.13 12.07 -11.92
N ILE A 160 3.81 11.29 -12.75
CA ILE A 160 5.22 11.44 -13.08
C ILE A 160 5.33 11.42 -14.60
N PHE A 161 5.51 12.59 -15.17
CA PHE A 161 5.67 12.74 -16.62
C PHE A 161 7.14 12.75 -17.00
N THR A 162 7.43 12.12 -18.13
CA THR A 162 8.76 12.21 -18.74
C THR A 162 8.77 13.37 -19.74
N ASP A 163 9.81 14.18 -19.73
CA ASP A 163 9.96 15.36 -20.61
C ASP A 163 9.99 15.00 -22.11
N LYS A 164 10.11 13.70 -22.42
CA LYS A 164 10.17 13.19 -23.80
C LYS A 164 8.82 13.03 -24.47
N GLN A 165 7.70 13.28 -23.75
CA GLN A 165 6.36 13.14 -24.30
C GLN A 165 5.61 14.45 -24.22
N THR A 166 5.04 14.86 -25.36
CA THR A 166 4.19 16.05 -25.44
C THR A 166 2.96 15.92 -24.56
N GLU A 167 2.49 17.03 -23.99
CA GLU A 167 1.34 17.12 -23.09
C GLU A 167 0.01 16.62 -23.68
N HIS A 168 -0.01 16.33 -24.98
CA HIS A 168 -1.21 15.88 -25.69
C HIS A 168 -1.02 14.48 -26.28
N ALA A 169 -2.00 13.61 -26.03
CA ALA A 169 -2.04 12.27 -26.59
C ALA A 169 -2.15 12.31 -28.13
N THR A 170 -1.30 11.51 -28.78
CA THR A 170 -1.40 11.18 -30.19
C THR A 170 -1.62 9.67 -30.31
N ASP A 171 -2.01 9.17 -31.48
CA ASP A 171 -2.18 7.72 -31.75
C ASP A 171 -0.90 6.89 -31.46
N LYS A 172 0.24 7.55 -31.25
CA LYS A 172 1.54 6.95 -30.93
C LYS A 172 1.96 7.14 -29.48
N THR A 173 1.11 7.75 -28.61
CA THR A 173 1.45 7.96 -27.20
C THR A 173 1.56 6.61 -26.49
N PRO A 174 2.71 6.27 -25.88
CA PRO A 174 2.84 5.03 -25.13
C PRO A 174 1.85 4.98 -23.96
N PRO A 175 1.39 3.78 -23.57
CA PRO A 175 0.47 3.64 -22.44
C PRO A 175 1.07 4.19 -21.15
N VAL A 176 0.23 4.80 -20.32
CA VAL A 176 0.62 5.28 -18.99
C VAL A 176 0.76 4.09 -18.04
N CYS A 177 1.89 3.97 -17.36
CA CYS A 177 2.09 2.96 -16.32
C CYS A 177 1.42 3.42 -15.02
N VAL A 178 0.40 2.70 -14.57
CA VAL A 178 -0.36 3.01 -13.36
C VAL A 178 0.00 2.04 -12.26
N PHE A 179 0.44 2.54 -11.12
CA PHE A 179 0.87 1.77 -9.95
C PHE A 179 -0.09 1.98 -8.78
N GLU A 180 -0.30 0.94 -7.95
CA GLU A 180 -1.08 1.08 -6.73
C GLU A 180 -0.34 1.89 -5.67
N GLY A 181 0.94 1.56 -5.42
CA GLY A 181 1.77 2.19 -4.43
C GLY A 181 3.14 2.63 -4.97
N PHE A 182 3.80 3.52 -4.25
CA PHE A 182 5.09 4.06 -4.69
C PHE A 182 6.24 3.04 -4.61
N MET A 183 6.15 1.98 -3.78
CA MET A 183 7.16 0.93 -3.77
C MET A 183 7.19 0.15 -5.08
N ASP A 184 6.03 -0.07 -5.70
CA ASP A 184 5.93 -0.72 -7.00
C ASP A 184 6.50 0.15 -8.11
N PHE A 185 6.22 1.46 -8.06
CA PHE A 185 6.85 2.44 -8.94
C PHE A 185 8.38 2.44 -8.80
N LEU A 186 8.91 2.46 -7.57
CA LEU A 186 10.37 2.42 -7.34
C LEU A 186 11.00 1.10 -7.79
N SER A 187 10.26 -0.01 -7.67
CA SER A 187 10.68 -1.31 -8.20
C SER A 187 10.76 -1.29 -9.72
N PHE A 188 9.73 -0.76 -10.37
CA PHE A 188 9.72 -0.58 -11.81
C PHE A 188 10.89 0.30 -12.29
N LEU A 189 11.14 1.41 -11.60
CA LEU A 189 12.26 2.29 -11.85
C LEU A 189 13.62 1.57 -11.72
N SER A 190 13.75 0.70 -10.71
CA SER A 190 14.98 -0.09 -10.48
C SER A 190 15.21 -1.16 -11.54
N MET A 191 14.13 -1.69 -12.13
CA MET A 191 14.17 -2.72 -13.18
C MET A 191 14.49 -2.16 -14.58
N LYS A 192 14.35 -0.87 -14.79
CA LYS A 192 14.52 -0.22 -16.09
C LYS A 192 15.83 0.59 -16.14
N GLU A 193 16.49 0.61 -17.26
CA GLU A 193 17.62 1.54 -17.48
C GLU A 193 17.10 2.97 -17.56
N GLU A 194 16.05 3.20 -18.32
CA GLU A 194 15.37 4.48 -18.50
C GLU A 194 13.86 4.30 -18.52
N ILE A 195 13.12 5.25 -17.95
CA ILE A 195 11.66 5.31 -18.06
C ILE A 195 11.31 6.24 -19.22
N THR A 196 10.62 5.69 -20.21
CA THR A 196 10.13 6.44 -21.38
C THR A 196 8.62 6.67 -21.33
N ASN A 197 7.90 5.93 -20.49
CA ASN A 197 6.45 6.05 -20.32
C ASN A 197 6.12 7.08 -19.23
N HIS A 198 4.99 7.75 -19.39
CA HIS A 198 4.38 8.42 -18.24
C HIS A 198 4.03 7.40 -17.18
N CYS A 199 4.22 7.76 -15.93
CA CYS A 199 3.86 6.95 -14.78
C CYS A 199 2.86 7.71 -13.91
N LEU A 200 1.98 6.97 -13.24
CA LEU A 200 1.05 7.51 -12.27
C LEU A 200 0.96 6.55 -11.08
N VAL A 201 1.24 7.06 -9.89
CA VAL A 201 1.06 6.30 -8.64
C VAL A 201 -0.26 6.72 -8.02
N MET A 202 -1.16 5.77 -7.84
CA MET A 202 -2.47 6.04 -7.22
C MET A 202 -2.37 6.33 -5.73
N ASN A 203 -1.31 5.82 -5.07
CA ASN A 203 -1.09 5.89 -3.62
C ASN A 203 -2.15 5.13 -2.78
N SER A 204 -3.23 4.72 -3.39
CA SER A 204 -4.28 3.85 -2.85
C SER A 204 -5.28 3.51 -3.95
N VAL A 205 -5.86 2.31 -3.92
CA VAL A 205 -6.99 1.93 -4.79
C VAL A 205 -8.21 2.86 -4.61
N SER A 206 -8.36 3.52 -3.46
CA SER A 206 -9.43 4.50 -3.25
C SER A 206 -9.32 5.73 -4.18
N ASN A 207 -8.19 5.93 -4.83
CA ASN A 207 -7.95 7.02 -5.77
C ASN A 207 -8.24 6.64 -7.25
N VAL A 208 -8.81 5.47 -7.54
CA VAL A 208 -9.13 5.06 -8.92
C VAL A 208 -9.99 6.10 -9.63
N ALA A 209 -11.07 6.57 -9.02
CA ALA A 209 -11.96 7.57 -9.63
C ALA A 209 -11.23 8.90 -9.91
N ARG A 210 -10.27 9.28 -9.06
CA ARG A 210 -9.44 10.47 -9.28
C ARG A 210 -8.45 10.25 -10.42
N THR A 211 -7.85 9.06 -10.50
CA THR A 211 -6.96 8.65 -11.59
C THR A 211 -7.68 8.66 -12.92
N VAL A 212 -8.90 8.10 -12.99
CA VAL A 212 -9.75 8.13 -14.18
C VAL A 212 -9.99 9.57 -14.66
N ARG A 213 -10.40 10.46 -13.77
CA ARG A 213 -10.59 11.88 -14.13
C ARG A 213 -9.31 12.52 -14.64
N TYR A 214 -8.22 12.36 -13.91
CA TYR A 214 -6.92 12.94 -14.26
C TYR A 214 -6.43 12.52 -15.66
N LEU A 215 -6.59 11.23 -16.00
CA LEU A 215 -6.19 10.68 -17.29
C LEU A 215 -7.15 11.14 -18.42
N ASN A 216 -8.44 11.16 -18.16
CA ASN A 216 -9.44 11.64 -19.13
C ASN A 216 -9.25 13.12 -19.49
N ASP A 217 -8.98 13.98 -18.51
CA ASP A 217 -8.69 15.41 -18.72
C ASP A 217 -7.48 15.64 -19.62
N ARG A 218 -6.62 14.62 -19.78
CA ARG A 218 -5.41 14.63 -20.64
C ARG A 218 -5.55 13.77 -21.89
N HIS A 219 -6.74 13.20 -22.12
CA HIS A 219 -7.01 12.30 -23.25
C HIS A 219 -6.09 11.06 -23.30
N LEU A 220 -5.56 10.62 -22.14
CA LEU A 220 -4.71 9.46 -21.98
C LEU A 220 -5.58 8.23 -21.72
N THR A 221 -5.97 7.51 -22.77
CA THR A 221 -6.95 6.42 -22.70
C THR A 221 -6.34 5.02 -22.64
N HIS A 222 -5.02 4.90 -22.84
CA HIS A 222 -4.31 3.61 -22.82
C HIS A 222 -3.40 3.52 -21.60
N ILE A 223 -3.61 2.50 -20.75
CA ILE A 223 -2.85 2.30 -19.50
C ILE A 223 -2.28 0.89 -19.40
N ARG A 224 -1.12 0.79 -18.74
CA ARG A 224 -0.54 -0.44 -18.18
C ARG A 224 -0.76 -0.46 -16.68
N ALA A 225 -1.63 -1.33 -16.22
CA ALA A 225 -1.97 -1.45 -14.82
C ALA A 225 -0.97 -2.40 -14.11
N LEU A 226 -0.14 -1.85 -13.23
CA LEU A 226 0.81 -2.57 -12.37
C LEU A 226 0.29 -2.51 -10.92
N LEU A 227 -0.82 -3.22 -10.67
CA LEU A 227 -1.56 -3.20 -9.40
C LEU A 227 -1.32 -4.49 -8.60
N ASP A 228 -1.68 -4.49 -7.33
CA ASP A 228 -1.55 -5.65 -6.46
C ASP A 228 -2.41 -6.83 -6.94
N ASN A 229 -1.94 -8.05 -6.74
CA ASN A 229 -2.63 -9.31 -7.10
C ASN A 229 -3.71 -9.70 -6.09
N ASP A 230 -4.50 -8.72 -5.65
CA ASP A 230 -5.60 -8.92 -4.72
C ASP A 230 -6.96 -8.50 -5.31
N ASP A 231 -8.03 -8.65 -4.53
CA ASP A 231 -9.38 -8.29 -4.98
C ASP A 231 -9.55 -6.79 -5.23
N ALA A 232 -8.79 -5.95 -4.52
CA ALA A 232 -8.86 -4.50 -4.69
C ALA A 232 -8.20 -4.07 -6.01
N GLY A 233 -7.02 -4.61 -6.33
CA GLY A 233 -6.36 -4.38 -7.61
C GLY A 233 -7.20 -4.88 -8.79
N ARG A 234 -7.81 -6.08 -8.68
CA ARG A 234 -8.72 -6.61 -9.73
C ARG A 234 -9.95 -5.73 -9.95
N ARG A 235 -10.56 -5.20 -8.87
CA ARG A 235 -11.68 -4.25 -8.99
C ARG A 235 -11.24 -2.95 -9.64
N ALA A 236 -10.07 -2.43 -9.30
CA ALA A 236 -9.53 -1.22 -9.91
C ALA A 236 -9.33 -1.38 -11.43
N ILE A 237 -8.81 -2.52 -11.89
CA ILE A 237 -8.71 -2.84 -13.33
C ILE A 237 -10.08 -2.82 -14.00
N GLN A 238 -11.10 -3.41 -13.37
CA GLN A 238 -12.46 -3.39 -13.90
C GLN A 238 -13.06 -1.98 -13.96
N GLU A 239 -12.76 -1.13 -12.97
CA GLU A 239 -13.20 0.27 -12.96
C GLU A 239 -12.57 1.07 -14.11
N PHE A 240 -11.27 0.90 -14.37
CA PHE A 240 -10.64 1.51 -15.54
C PHE A 240 -11.28 1.04 -16.85
N ALA A 241 -11.50 -0.25 -17.00
CA ALA A 241 -12.15 -0.79 -18.21
C ALA A 241 -13.60 -0.25 -18.39
N ARG A 242 -14.38 -0.16 -17.31
CA ARG A 242 -15.75 0.44 -17.34
C ARG A 242 -15.70 1.93 -17.67
N ALA A 243 -14.66 2.63 -17.30
CA ALA A 243 -14.45 4.03 -17.63
C ALA A 243 -13.96 4.26 -19.07
N GLY A 244 -13.82 3.19 -19.88
CA GLY A 244 -13.49 3.26 -21.31
C GLY A 244 -11.99 3.21 -21.61
N PHE A 245 -11.13 2.90 -20.62
CA PHE A 245 -9.68 2.76 -20.85
C PHE A 245 -9.36 1.45 -21.56
N GLN A 246 -8.39 1.51 -22.48
CA GLN A 246 -7.67 0.33 -22.93
C GLN A 246 -6.68 -0.08 -21.83
N VAL A 247 -6.93 -1.21 -21.16
CA VAL A 247 -6.13 -1.65 -20.02
C VAL A 247 -5.27 -2.85 -20.40
N GLU A 248 -3.94 -2.69 -20.31
CA GLU A 248 -2.99 -3.78 -20.30
C GLU A 248 -2.75 -4.21 -18.84
N ASP A 249 -3.33 -5.33 -18.41
CA ASP A 249 -3.08 -5.87 -17.07
C ASP A 249 -1.70 -6.53 -17.02
N MET A 250 -0.79 -5.89 -16.27
CA MET A 250 0.59 -6.34 -16.10
C MET A 250 0.76 -7.28 -14.91
N SER A 251 -0.24 -7.41 -14.02
CA SER A 251 -0.17 -8.27 -12.83
C SER A 251 0.09 -9.74 -13.18
N ARG A 252 -0.31 -10.18 -14.37
CA ARG A 252 -0.03 -11.53 -14.90
C ARG A 252 1.46 -11.88 -14.97
N TYR A 253 2.35 -10.89 -15.08
CA TYR A 253 3.80 -11.12 -15.15
C TYR A 253 4.41 -11.39 -13.77
N TYR A 254 3.70 -11.06 -12.70
CA TYR A 254 4.06 -11.34 -11.31
C TYR A 254 2.93 -12.03 -10.53
N LYS A 255 2.17 -12.88 -11.20
CA LYS A 255 0.97 -13.57 -10.69
C LYS A 255 1.20 -14.38 -9.41
N ASP A 256 2.43 -14.89 -9.21
CA ASP A 256 2.81 -15.69 -8.06
C ASP A 256 3.29 -14.83 -6.86
N PHE A 257 3.25 -13.51 -7.00
CA PHE A 257 3.64 -12.52 -6.01
C PHE A 257 2.48 -11.60 -5.71
N LYS A 258 2.48 -11.04 -4.50
CA LYS A 258 1.44 -10.12 -4.09
C LYS A 258 1.44 -8.84 -4.93
N ASP A 259 2.61 -8.27 -5.16
CA ASP A 259 2.82 -7.00 -5.83
C ASP A 259 4.13 -7.02 -6.66
N LEU A 260 4.36 -5.96 -7.40
CA LEU A 260 5.55 -5.82 -8.25
C LEU A 260 6.84 -5.75 -7.43
N ASN A 261 6.82 -5.17 -6.22
CA ASN A 261 8.01 -5.11 -5.38
C ASN A 261 8.42 -6.50 -4.88
N ASP A 262 7.47 -7.33 -4.45
CA ASP A 262 7.78 -8.71 -4.03
C ASP A 262 8.40 -9.53 -5.17
N PHE A 263 7.88 -9.38 -6.39
CA PHE A 263 8.47 -9.97 -7.59
C PHE A 263 9.90 -9.47 -7.84
N HIS A 264 10.10 -8.15 -7.80
CA HIS A 264 11.42 -7.53 -8.00
C HIS A 264 12.44 -8.05 -7.00
N VAL A 265 12.07 -8.10 -5.71
CA VAL A 265 12.93 -8.60 -4.63
C VAL A 265 13.34 -10.06 -4.88
N SER A 266 12.40 -10.92 -5.27
CA SER A 266 12.71 -12.32 -5.60
C SER A 266 13.72 -12.41 -6.74
N ARG A 267 13.50 -11.69 -7.83
CA ARG A 267 14.41 -11.68 -9.00
C ARG A 267 15.81 -11.21 -8.66
N VAL A 268 15.94 -10.16 -7.85
CA VAL A 268 17.25 -9.64 -7.43
C VAL A 268 17.98 -10.65 -6.54
N ARG A 269 17.28 -11.32 -5.63
CA ARG A 269 17.85 -12.36 -4.77
C ARG A 269 18.34 -13.55 -5.57
N GLU A 270 17.54 -14.06 -6.47
CA GLU A 270 17.93 -15.16 -7.39
C GLU A 270 19.19 -14.81 -8.19
N GLN A 271 19.26 -13.60 -8.75
CA GLN A 271 20.43 -13.16 -9.50
C GLN A 271 21.69 -13.05 -8.64
N ARG A 272 21.55 -12.60 -7.38
CA ARG A 272 22.69 -12.54 -6.42
C ARG A 272 23.18 -13.94 -6.07
N GLU A 273 22.29 -14.87 -5.82
CA GLU A 273 22.63 -16.28 -5.53
C GLU A 273 23.34 -16.94 -6.70
N GLN A 274 22.85 -16.79 -7.92
CA GLN A 274 23.49 -17.30 -9.13
C GLN A 274 24.90 -16.73 -9.31
N LYS A 275 25.07 -15.44 -9.16
CA LYS A 275 26.40 -14.77 -9.23
C LYS A 275 27.35 -15.29 -8.15
N TRP A 276 26.87 -15.52 -6.94
CA TRP A 276 27.66 -16.06 -5.85
C TRP A 276 28.12 -17.50 -6.13
N GLN A 277 27.22 -18.36 -6.63
CA GLN A 277 27.55 -19.75 -7.01
C GLN A 277 28.62 -19.81 -8.11
N VAL A 278 28.47 -19.01 -9.16
CA VAL A 278 29.46 -18.93 -10.25
C VAL A 278 30.82 -18.47 -9.71
N LYS A 279 30.87 -17.43 -8.88
CA LYS A 279 32.11 -16.93 -8.29
C LYS A 279 32.79 -17.97 -7.39
N THR A 280 32.03 -18.73 -6.62
CA THR A 280 32.53 -19.80 -5.76
C THR A 280 33.12 -20.95 -6.59
N GLN A 281 32.44 -21.35 -7.67
CA GLN A 281 32.95 -22.40 -8.57
C GLN A 281 34.25 -21.99 -9.27
N MET A 282 34.35 -20.73 -9.72
CA MET A 282 35.60 -20.22 -10.34
C MET A 282 36.78 -20.25 -9.37
N SER A 283 36.56 -19.79 -8.12
CA SER A 283 37.60 -19.80 -7.09
C SER A 283 38.10 -21.20 -6.74
N VAL A 284 37.22 -22.19 -6.70
CA VAL A 284 37.60 -23.60 -6.46
C VAL A 284 38.43 -24.17 -7.64
N THR A 285 38.04 -23.83 -8.86
CA THR A 285 38.74 -24.27 -10.07
C THR A 285 40.16 -23.69 -10.14
N GLU A 286 40.33 -22.41 -9.86
CA GLU A 286 41.64 -21.74 -9.80
C GLU A 286 42.54 -22.34 -8.71
N GLN A 287 42.03 -22.65 -7.54
CA GLN A 287 42.78 -23.31 -6.47
C GLN A 287 43.25 -24.72 -6.87
N ASN A 288 42.44 -25.48 -7.60
CA ASN A 288 42.80 -26.81 -8.06
C ASN A 288 43.83 -26.78 -9.19
N GLN A 289 43.79 -25.80 -10.09
CA GLN A 289 44.80 -25.59 -11.14
C GLN A 289 46.14 -25.20 -10.54
N ASN A 290 46.17 -24.31 -9.55
CA ASN A 290 47.40 -23.91 -8.88
C ASN A 290 48.06 -25.10 -8.10
N LYS A 291 47.26 -25.98 -7.52
CA LYS A 291 47.79 -27.20 -6.87
C LYS A 291 48.35 -28.22 -7.87
N SER A 292 47.84 -28.26 -9.10
CA SER A 292 48.34 -29.17 -10.15
C SER A 292 49.62 -28.66 -10.78
N ASN A 293 49.91 -27.36 -10.78
CA ASN A 293 51.10 -26.75 -11.34
C ASN A 293 52.30 -26.73 -10.40
N ILE A 294 52.12 -27.15 -9.13
CA ILE A 294 53.19 -27.21 -8.12
C ILE A 294 53.73 -28.66 -7.94
N LYS A 295 53.17 -29.64 -8.66
CA LYS A 295 53.70 -31.00 -8.75
C LYS A 295 54.52 -31.20 -10.03
#